data_48ab4a487e9016cba56a1b7a4ca86789
#
_entry.id   48ab4a487e9016cba56a1b7a4ca86789
#
_cell.length_a   1.000
_cell.length_b   1.000
_cell.length_c   1.000
_cell.angle_alpha   90.00
_cell.angle_beta   90.00
_cell.angle_gamma   90.00
#
_symmetry.space_group_name_H-M   'P 1'
#
loop_
_entity.id
_entity.type
_entity.pdbx_description
1 polymer ?
#
loop_
_entity_poly.entity_id
_entity_poly.type
_entity_poly.pdbx_seq_one_letter_code
_entity_poly.pdbx_strand_id
1 'polypeptide(L)'
;MEHTSKIIELNEHDLIQSIQSNTISVCVIGIGRIGLPTALSFANSGISTIGVDINSKLVEMINSKIFPLKDEPGYDVIFDKVINEKKFRATTNFSEGVNSSDVIVLSLPTPMNDQNIPDYSALLSVAKRLHDEMFNGKLIIIESTVEPGFVETDFLKILE
;
A
#
# COMPACT_ATOMS: atom_id res chain seq x y z
N MET A 1 5.12 -21.36 4.93
CA MET A 1 3.79 -21.28 5.52
C MET A 1 2.94 -20.54 4.49
N GLU A 2 1.98 -21.24 3.90
CA GLU A 2 1.02 -20.62 2.98
C GLU A 2 0.19 -19.61 3.78
N HIS A 3 0.27 -18.35 3.41
CA HIS A 3 -0.58 -17.29 3.94
C HIS A 3 -1.98 -17.47 3.33
N THR A 4 -2.82 -18.26 3.96
CA THR A 4 -4.15 -18.62 3.45
C THR A 4 -5.25 -17.85 4.16
N SER A 5 -4.96 -16.65 4.66
CA SER A 5 -6.00 -15.83 5.26
C SER A 5 -6.62 -14.94 4.20
N LYS A 6 -7.72 -15.40 3.62
CA LYS A 6 -8.58 -14.48 2.87
C LYS A 6 -9.29 -13.58 3.87
N ILE A 7 -8.75 -12.37 4.07
CA ILE A 7 -9.26 -11.41 5.05
C ILE A 7 -10.77 -11.17 4.94
N ILE A 8 -11.30 -11.24 3.72
CA ILE A 8 -12.73 -11.06 3.42
C ILE A 8 -13.62 -12.24 3.87
N GLU A 9 -13.02 -13.39 4.20
CA GLU A 9 -13.75 -14.58 4.67
C GLU A 9 -13.81 -14.65 6.21
N LEU A 10 -13.05 -13.77 6.90
CA LEU A 10 -13.06 -13.73 8.36
C LEU A 10 -14.34 -13.10 8.88
N ASN A 11 -14.90 -13.67 9.94
CA ASN A 11 -15.94 -12.99 10.70
C ASN A 11 -15.34 -11.82 11.52
N GLU A 12 -16.20 -10.94 12.05
CA GLU A 12 -15.76 -9.74 12.77
C GLU A 12 -14.83 -10.05 13.96
N HIS A 13 -15.14 -11.10 14.74
CA HIS A 13 -14.33 -11.48 15.89
C HIS A 13 -12.91 -11.91 15.47
N ASP A 14 -12.81 -12.79 14.47
CA ASP A 14 -11.52 -13.29 13.97
C ASP A 14 -10.72 -12.20 13.30
N LEU A 15 -11.40 -11.26 12.59
CA LEU A 15 -10.75 -10.10 12.00
C LEU A 15 -10.14 -9.19 13.07
N ILE A 16 -10.92 -8.86 14.12
CA ILE A 16 -10.43 -8.04 15.25
C ILE A 16 -9.24 -8.74 15.93
N GLN A 17 -9.33 -10.03 16.17
CA GLN A 17 -8.24 -10.81 16.77
C GLN A 17 -6.98 -10.79 15.88
N SER A 18 -7.14 -10.92 14.57
CA SER A 18 -6.05 -10.89 13.61
C SER A 18 -5.35 -9.51 13.56
N ILE A 19 -6.11 -8.43 13.68
CA ILE A 19 -5.58 -7.07 13.79
C ILE A 19 -4.81 -6.91 15.10
N GLN A 20 -5.38 -7.30 16.23
CA GLN A 20 -4.77 -7.17 17.56
C GLN A 20 -3.49 -8.02 17.72
N SER A 21 -3.45 -9.18 17.10
CA SER A 21 -2.29 -10.07 17.12
C SER A 21 -1.24 -9.74 16.04
N ASN A 22 -1.46 -8.69 15.22
CA ASN A 22 -0.59 -8.28 14.12
C ASN A 22 -0.28 -9.42 13.12
N THR A 23 -1.26 -10.28 12.85
CA THR A 23 -1.13 -11.36 11.86
C THR A 23 -1.55 -10.90 10.45
N ILE A 24 -2.20 -9.75 10.34
CA ILE A 24 -2.52 -9.09 9.07
C ILE A 24 -1.26 -8.39 8.52
N SER A 25 -1.13 -8.41 7.20
CA SER A 25 -0.06 -7.76 6.46
C SER A 25 -0.61 -6.70 5.50
N VAL A 26 0.13 -5.61 5.31
CA VAL A 26 -0.29 -4.47 4.49
C VAL A 26 0.75 -4.19 3.40
N CYS A 27 0.28 -4.01 2.17
CA CYS A 27 1.06 -3.46 1.07
C CYS A 27 0.59 -2.03 0.77
N VAL A 28 1.50 -1.07 0.73
CA VAL A 28 1.21 0.29 0.25
C VAL A 28 1.89 0.49 -1.10
N ILE A 29 1.09 0.72 -2.14
CA ILE A 29 1.55 0.95 -3.52
C ILE A 29 1.60 2.45 -3.77
N GLY A 30 2.80 2.96 -4.07
CA GLY A 30 3.13 4.38 -4.14
C GLY A 30 3.56 4.90 -2.76
N ILE A 31 4.86 4.80 -2.46
CA ILE A 31 5.42 5.26 -1.17
C ILE A 31 6.08 6.64 -1.29
N GLY A 32 5.36 7.57 -1.92
CA GLY A 32 5.69 8.98 -1.98
C GLY A 32 5.36 9.72 -0.69
N ARG A 33 5.02 11.04 -0.82
CA ARG A 33 4.78 11.92 0.35
C ARG A 33 3.60 11.49 1.22
N ILE A 34 2.58 10.85 0.66
CA ILE A 34 1.42 10.36 1.41
C ILE A 34 1.62 8.89 1.79
N GLY A 35 1.91 8.03 0.82
CA GLY A 35 1.96 6.58 1.04
C GLY A 35 3.08 6.12 1.97
N LEU A 36 4.24 6.80 2.01
CA LEU A 36 5.29 6.43 2.97
C LEU A 36 4.87 6.69 4.42
N PRO A 37 4.35 7.88 4.81
CA PRO A 37 3.77 8.09 6.13
C PRO A 37 2.67 7.08 6.49
N THR A 38 1.78 6.77 5.55
CA THR A 38 0.73 5.75 5.73
C THR A 38 1.34 4.38 6.03
N ALA A 39 2.32 3.94 5.24
CA ALA A 39 3.01 2.67 5.44
C ALA A 39 3.74 2.61 6.80
N LEU A 40 4.42 3.70 7.18
CA LEU A 40 5.11 3.80 8.46
C LEU A 40 4.14 3.77 9.65
N SER A 41 2.94 4.33 9.50
CA SER A 41 1.91 4.32 10.54
C SER A 41 1.39 2.90 10.81
N PHE A 42 1.12 2.12 9.76
CA PHE A 42 0.79 0.70 9.89
C PHE A 42 1.93 -0.08 10.56
N ALA A 43 3.16 0.10 10.10
CA ALA A 43 4.32 -0.59 10.65
C ALA A 43 4.56 -0.22 12.13
N ASN A 44 4.35 1.04 12.51
CA ASN A 44 4.50 1.51 13.89
C ASN A 44 3.45 0.93 14.84
N SER A 45 2.28 0.54 14.31
CA SER A 45 1.27 -0.22 15.06
C SER A 45 1.61 -1.71 15.21
N GLY A 46 2.77 -2.15 14.68
CA GLY A 46 3.24 -3.54 14.76
C GLY A 46 2.86 -4.41 13.55
N ILE A 47 2.10 -3.87 12.60
CA ILE A 47 1.66 -4.60 11.40
C ILE A 47 2.83 -4.76 10.42
N SER A 48 3.01 -5.97 9.89
CA SER A 48 4.00 -6.22 8.82
C SER A 48 3.61 -5.46 7.57
N THR A 49 4.44 -4.51 7.14
CA THR A 49 4.12 -3.61 6.04
C THR A 49 5.20 -3.61 4.96
N ILE A 50 4.78 -3.67 3.71
CA ILE A 50 5.66 -3.56 2.55
C ILE A 50 5.26 -2.36 1.70
N GLY A 51 6.21 -1.51 1.36
CA GLY A 51 6.02 -0.42 0.41
C GLY A 51 6.44 -0.83 -0.99
N VAL A 52 5.60 -0.58 -1.98
CA VAL A 52 5.92 -0.81 -3.40
C VAL A 52 5.99 0.51 -4.14
N ASP A 53 7.09 0.74 -4.84
CA ASP A 53 7.24 1.92 -5.70
C ASP A 53 8.05 1.59 -6.95
N ILE A 54 7.75 2.27 -8.05
CA ILE A 54 8.50 2.14 -9.32
C ILE A 54 9.85 2.85 -9.27
N ASN A 55 10.03 3.77 -8.34
CA ASN A 55 11.26 4.54 -8.17
C ASN A 55 12.30 3.72 -7.39
N SER A 56 13.19 3.06 -8.13
CA SER A 56 14.24 2.21 -7.55
C SER A 56 15.18 2.97 -6.60
N LYS A 57 15.45 4.25 -6.86
CA LYS A 57 16.31 5.08 -5.99
C LYS A 57 15.63 5.32 -4.63
N LEU A 58 14.32 5.57 -4.62
CA LEU A 58 13.55 5.72 -3.39
C LEU A 58 13.57 4.43 -2.57
N VAL A 59 13.33 3.30 -3.23
CA VAL A 59 13.36 1.96 -2.60
C VAL A 59 14.75 1.66 -2.03
N GLU A 60 15.81 1.96 -2.76
CA GLU A 60 17.19 1.78 -2.31
C GLU A 60 17.51 2.66 -1.09
N MET A 61 17.13 3.93 -1.11
CA MET A 61 17.30 4.84 0.05
C MET A 61 16.64 4.26 1.30
N ILE A 62 15.37 3.85 1.20
CA ILE A 62 14.60 3.28 2.31
C ILE A 62 15.29 2.04 2.85
N ASN A 63 15.65 1.09 1.99
CA ASN A 63 16.29 -0.17 2.40
C ASN A 63 17.73 0.03 2.94
N SER A 64 18.36 1.15 2.55
CA SER A 64 19.65 1.60 3.12
C SER A 64 19.48 2.41 4.42
N LYS A 65 18.27 2.45 4.99
CA LYS A 65 17.92 3.18 6.21
C LYS A 65 18.11 4.69 6.10
N ILE A 66 17.86 5.24 4.93
CA ILE A 66 17.89 6.67 4.68
C ILE A 66 16.45 7.17 4.53
N PHE A 67 15.97 7.99 5.51
CA PHE A 67 14.64 8.56 5.44
C PHE A 67 14.53 9.61 4.33
N PRO A 68 13.61 9.44 3.35
CA PRO A 68 13.58 10.30 2.17
C PRO A 68 12.82 11.62 2.34
N LEU A 69 11.90 11.73 3.33
CA LEU A 69 10.99 12.86 3.50
C LEU A 69 11.49 13.81 4.58
N LYS A 70 12.51 14.61 4.28
CA LYS A 70 13.16 15.49 5.26
C LYS A 70 12.25 16.58 5.84
N ASP A 71 11.15 16.89 5.15
CA ASP A 71 10.21 17.96 5.53
C ASP A 71 9.01 17.44 6.36
N GLU A 72 9.01 16.15 6.73
CA GLU A 72 7.94 15.52 7.51
C GLU A 72 8.43 15.20 8.94
N PRO A 73 8.33 16.18 9.88
CA PRO A 73 8.88 16.02 11.21
C PRO A 73 8.21 14.88 12.00
N GLY A 74 9.03 14.10 12.70
CA GLY A 74 8.59 12.98 13.55
C GLY A 74 8.50 11.64 12.82
N TYR A 75 8.39 11.62 11.49
CA TYR A 75 8.39 10.36 10.75
C TYR A 75 9.78 9.73 10.62
N ASP A 76 10.84 10.49 10.75
CA ASP A 76 12.22 9.99 10.82
C ASP A 76 12.42 9.04 12.00
N VAL A 77 11.90 9.40 13.18
CA VAL A 77 11.97 8.54 14.39
C VAL A 77 11.16 7.27 14.22
N ILE A 78 9.95 7.38 13.64
CA ILE A 78 9.10 6.22 13.34
C ILE A 78 9.79 5.31 12.33
N PHE A 79 10.35 5.89 11.26
CA PHE A 79 11.08 5.16 10.23
C PHE A 79 12.23 4.33 10.81
N ASP A 80 13.10 4.96 11.60
CA ASP A 80 14.23 4.26 12.24
C ASP A 80 13.75 3.10 13.11
N LYS A 81 12.69 3.31 13.90
CA LYS A 81 12.10 2.26 14.74
C LYS A 81 11.62 1.08 13.88
N VAL A 82 10.73 1.31 12.91
CA VAL A 82 10.07 0.23 12.17
C VAL A 82 11.01 -0.54 11.23
N ILE A 83 12.04 0.14 10.69
CA ILE A 83 13.11 -0.51 9.92
C ILE A 83 13.94 -1.43 10.82
N ASN A 84 14.34 -0.99 12.01
CA ASN A 84 15.13 -1.80 12.95
C ASN A 84 14.31 -2.97 13.50
N GLU A 85 13.02 -2.80 13.73
CA GLU A 85 12.08 -3.85 14.12
C GLU A 85 11.70 -4.80 12.97
N LYS A 86 12.16 -4.52 11.75
CA LYS A 86 11.82 -5.27 10.52
C LYS A 86 10.30 -5.32 10.23
N LYS A 87 9.59 -4.27 10.64
CA LYS A 87 8.15 -4.13 10.42
C LYS A 87 7.84 -3.45 9.09
N PHE A 88 8.82 -2.74 8.50
CA PHE A 88 8.69 -2.10 7.21
C PHE A 88 9.89 -2.42 6.30
N ARG A 89 9.63 -2.61 5.03
CA ARG A 89 10.61 -2.67 3.94
C ARG A 89 10.00 -2.14 2.65
N ALA A 90 10.84 -1.79 1.68
CA ALA A 90 10.39 -1.34 0.36
C ALA A 90 10.86 -2.28 -0.75
N THR A 91 10.10 -2.37 -1.83
CA THR A 91 10.45 -3.14 -3.02
C THR A 91 9.95 -2.47 -4.30
N THR A 92 10.61 -2.74 -5.43
CA THR A 92 10.09 -2.42 -6.76
C THR A 92 9.27 -3.57 -7.35
N ASN A 93 9.27 -4.72 -6.70
CA ASN A 93 8.57 -5.91 -7.17
C ASN A 93 7.10 -5.86 -6.72
N PHE A 94 6.22 -5.55 -7.67
CA PHE A 94 4.78 -5.43 -7.43
C PHE A 94 4.16 -6.74 -6.94
N SER A 95 4.46 -7.85 -7.64
CA SER A 95 3.92 -9.17 -7.30
C SER A 95 4.33 -9.61 -5.90
N GLU A 96 5.56 -9.32 -5.49
CA GLU A 96 6.03 -9.57 -4.13
C GLU A 96 5.18 -8.83 -3.09
N GLY A 97 4.93 -7.52 -3.32
CA GLY A 97 4.11 -6.71 -2.41
C GLY A 97 2.67 -7.22 -2.32
N VAL A 98 2.04 -7.42 -3.47
CA VAL A 98 0.64 -7.86 -3.55
C VAL A 98 0.46 -9.26 -2.95
N ASN A 99 1.29 -10.23 -3.34
CA ASN A 99 1.08 -11.63 -2.95
C ASN A 99 1.39 -11.89 -1.47
N SER A 100 2.25 -11.07 -0.84
CA SER A 100 2.59 -11.20 0.57
C SER A 100 1.68 -10.42 1.53
N SER A 101 0.59 -9.82 1.05
CA SER A 101 -0.24 -8.92 1.86
C SER A 101 -1.71 -9.26 1.80
N ASP A 102 -2.43 -8.98 2.88
CA ASP A 102 -3.88 -9.16 3.03
C ASP A 102 -4.63 -7.88 2.63
N VAL A 103 -4.03 -6.72 2.88
CA VAL A 103 -4.58 -5.41 2.56
C VAL A 103 -3.65 -4.69 1.61
N ILE A 104 -4.21 -4.09 0.57
CA ILE A 104 -3.48 -3.30 -0.43
C ILE A 104 -4.01 -1.87 -0.39
N VAL A 105 -3.13 -0.92 -0.08
CA VAL A 105 -3.44 0.52 -0.07
C VAL A 105 -2.82 1.16 -1.31
N LEU A 106 -3.63 1.85 -2.10
CA LEU A 106 -3.20 2.57 -3.29
C LEU A 106 -3.04 4.05 -2.98
N SER A 107 -1.80 4.54 -2.94
CA SER A 107 -1.44 5.94 -2.67
C SER A 107 -0.69 6.52 -3.87
N LEU A 108 -1.37 6.55 -5.02
CA LEU A 108 -0.80 6.92 -6.31
C LEU A 108 -1.15 8.37 -6.66
N PRO A 109 -0.28 9.07 -7.40
CA PRO A 109 -0.57 10.43 -7.84
C PRO A 109 -1.74 10.47 -8.81
N THR A 110 -2.65 11.43 -8.61
CA THR A 110 -3.78 11.76 -9.48
C THR A 110 -3.71 13.24 -9.87
N PRO A 111 -2.72 13.63 -10.69
CA PRO A 111 -2.52 15.03 -11.05
C PRO A 111 -3.65 15.53 -11.93
N MET A 112 -3.96 16.83 -11.83
CA MET A 112 -4.84 17.52 -12.77
C MET A 112 -4.04 18.09 -13.94
N ASN A 113 -4.61 17.99 -15.13
CA ASN A 113 -4.08 18.68 -16.30
C ASN A 113 -4.51 20.17 -16.32
N ASP A 114 -4.03 20.93 -17.30
CA ASP A 114 -4.34 22.37 -17.46
C ASP A 114 -5.85 22.67 -17.67
N GLN A 115 -6.65 21.66 -17.97
CA GLN A 115 -8.10 21.74 -18.15
C GLN A 115 -8.88 21.32 -16.90
N ASN A 116 -8.21 21.13 -15.77
CA ASN A 116 -8.76 20.60 -14.51
C ASN A 116 -9.39 19.19 -14.65
N ILE A 117 -8.88 18.38 -15.56
CA ILE A 117 -9.28 16.98 -15.70
C ILE A 117 -8.25 16.13 -14.96
N PRO A 118 -8.66 15.27 -14.00
CA PRO A 118 -7.73 14.40 -13.28
C PRO A 118 -7.19 13.29 -14.19
N ASP A 119 -5.92 12.96 -14.00
CA ASP A 119 -5.26 11.83 -14.66
C ASP A 119 -5.21 10.63 -13.72
N TYR A 120 -6.03 9.61 -14.00
CA TYR A 120 -6.10 8.36 -13.26
C TYR A 120 -5.27 7.23 -13.87
N SER A 121 -4.42 7.52 -14.84
CA SER A 121 -3.64 6.49 -15.58
C SER A 121 -2.83 5.58 -14.66
N ALA A 122 -2.24 6.13 -13.59
CA ALA A 122 -1.50 5.36 -12.60
C ALA A 122 -2.40 4.35 -11.85
N LEU A 123 -3.59 4.79 -11.40
CA LEU A 123 -4.55 3.91 -10.71
C LEU A 123 -5.08 2.82 -11.66
N LEU A 124 -5.45 3.17 -12.88
CA LEU A 124 -5.95 2.21 -13.87
C LEU A 124 -4.88 1.20 -14.30
N SER A 125 -3.61 1.63 -14.39
CA SER A 125 -2.49 0.73 -14.64
C SER A 125 -2.29 -0.27 -13.50
N VAL A 126 -2.43 0.18 -12.25
CA VAL A 126 -2.34 -0.70 -11.08
C VAL A 126 -3.54 -1.63 -11.00
N ALA A 127 -4.76 -1.17 -11.34
CA ALA A 127 -5.95 -2.03 -11.42
C ALA A 127 -5.73 -3.23 -12.37
N LYS A 128 -5.18 -2.97 -13.57
CA LYS A 128 -4.85 -4.04 -14.53
C LYS A 128 -3.83 -5.03 -13.96
N ARG A 129 -2.79 -4.54 -13.31
CA ARG A 129 -1.80 -5.42 -12.70
C ARG A 129 -2.36 -6.24 -11.54
N LEU A 130 -3.27 -5.67 -10.73
CA LEU A 130 -3.96 -6.39 -9.67
C LEU A 130 -4.85 -7.50 -10.25
N HIS A 131 -5.59 -7.22 -11.33
CA HIS A 131 -6.37 -8.23 -12.05
C HIS A 131 -5.48 -9.41 -12.50
N ASP A 132 -4.32 -9.11 -13.11
CA ASP A 132 -3.39 -10.13 -13.60
C ASP A 132 -2.78 -10.98 -12.46
N GLU A 133 -2.59 -10.42 -11.27
CA GLU A 133 -2.06 -11.12 -10.09
C GLU A 133 -3.11 -11.96 -9.34
N MET A 134 -4.37 -11.96 -9.79
CA MET A 134 -5.47 -12.73 -9.15
C MET A 134 -5.57 -12.46 -7.64
N PHE A 135 -5.73 -11.20 -7.27
CA PHE A 135 -5.71 -10.69 -5.88
C PHE A 135 -6.83 -11.21 -4.96
N ASN A 136 -7.49 -12.27 -5.30
CA ASN A 136 -8.66 -12.84 -4.59
C ASN A 136 -8.48 -12.92 -3.07
N GLY A 137 -9.48 -12.43 -2.35
CA GLY A 137 -9.54 -12.51 -0.88
C GLY A 137 -8.81 -11.37 -0.17
N LYS A 138 -8.33 -10.34 -0.88
CA LYS A 138 -7.65 -9.17 -0.33
C LYS A 138 -8.58 -7.96 -0.26
N LEU A 139 -8.33 -7.08 0.71
CA LEU A 139 -8.98 -5.77 0.77
C LEU A 139 -8.14 -4.75 0.00
N ILE A 140 -8.77 -4.02 -0.92
CA ILE A 140 -8.14 -2.91 -1.63
C ILE A 140 -8.69 -1.59 -1.09
N ILE A 141 -7.82 -0.68 -0.70
CA ILE A 141 -8.13 0.66 -0.21
C ILE A 141 -7.53 1.68 -1.19
N ILE A 142 -8.34 2.56 -1.74
CA ILE A 142 -7.87 3.68 -2.55
C ILE A 142 -7.75 4.90 -1.64
N GLU A 143 -6.51 5.30 -1.32
CA GLU A 143 -6.18 6.50 -0.55
C GLU A 143 -6.04 7.72 -1.46
N SER A 144 -5.75 7.51 -2.74
CA SER A 144 -5.65 8.57 -3.74
C SER A 144 -6.96 9.35 -3.87
N THR A 145 -6.87 10.65 -4.13
CA THR A 145 -8.05 11.48 -4.38
C THR A 145 -8.68 11.11 -5.72
N VAL A 146 -9.94 10.70 -5.70
CA VAL A 146 -10.72 10.35 -6.89
C VAL A 146 -12.08 11.03 -6.86
N GLU A 147 -12.67 11.25 -8.02
CA GLU A 147 -14.03 11.79 -8.12
C GLU A 147 -15.09 10.76 -7.69
N PRO A 148 -16.26 11.20 -7.22
CA PRO A 148 -17.36 10.31 -6.89
C PRO A 148 -17.75 9.44 -8.09
N GLY A 149 -17.86 8.13 -7.85
CA GLY A 149 -18.23 7.14 -8.87
C GLY A 149 -17.06 6.48 -9.60
N PHE A 150 -15.84 7.05 -9.57
CA PHE A 150 -14.67 6.50 -10.27
C PHE A 150 -14.40 5.04 -9.88
N VAL A 151 -14.53 4.71 -8.59
CA VAL A 151 -14.25 3.36 -8.11
C VAL A 151 -15.20 2.35 -8.73
N GLU A 152 -16.49 2.66 -8.77
CA GLU A 152 -17.54 1.76 -9.28
C GLU A 152 -17.59 1.72 -10.81
N THR A 153 -17.25 2.82 -11.48
CA THR A 153 -17.42 2.94 -12.95
C THR A 153 -16.17 2.54 -13.72
N ASP A 154 -14.99 2.85 -13.23
CA ASP A 154 -13.75 2.71 -13.98
C ASP A 154 -12.78 1.70 -13.34
N PHE A 155 -12.53 1.83 -12.03
CA PHE A 155 -11.56 0.99 -11.35
C PHE A 155 -12.06 -0.45 -11.20
N LEU A 156 -13.28 -0.63 -10.70
CA LEU A 156 -13.86 -1.96 -10.43
C LEU A 156 -14.06 -2.77 -11.72
N LYS A 157 -14.47 -2.13 -12.84
CA LYS A 157 -14.61 -2.79 -14.14
C LYS A 157 -13.33 -3.41 -14.69
N ILE A 158 -12.17 -2.93 -14.23
CA ILE A 158 -10.89 -3.51 -14.64
C ILE A 158 -10.54 -4.69 -13.76
N LEU A 159 -10.99 -4.68 -12.50
CA LEU A 159 -10.73 -5.75 -11.54
C LEU A 159 -11.63 -6.98 -11.74
N GLU A 160 -12.84 -6.80 -12.26
CA GLU A 160 -13.80 -7.86 -12.60
C GLU A 160 -13.47 -8.53 -13.93
#